data_6d23bffbe50495bbdb093cb6f6e4a9ac
#
_entry.id   6d23bffbe50495bbdb093cb6f6e4a9ac
#
_cell.length_a   1.000
_cell.length_b   1.000
_cell.length_c   1.000
_cell.angle_alpha   90.00
_cell.angle_beta   90.00
_cell.angle_gamma   90.00
#
_symmetry.space_group_name_H-M   'P 1'
#
loop_
_entity.id
_entity.type
_entity.pdbx_description
1 polymer ?
#
loop_
_entity_poly.entity_id
_entity_poly.type
_entity_poly.pdbx_seq_one_letter_code
_entity_poly.pdbx_strand_id
1 'polypeptide(L)'
;MSKRVLLCSALLLSAPAFATHNDISLGEPGYGGTGCPDGTVSVTLSPDQKSLSLLFDQYQVSVGGDTGKGFDRKSCNIAIPVHVPQGLSVSILKIDFRGFNHLPTSATSEFNVEYFFAGTKGPAFRRTFKGVLDEDYLINNELTAEAIVWSGCGADVNLRTNSSMRVKTVSNREAMASIDSEDVNAAIIYQLQWRDCH
;
A
#
# COMPACT_ATOMS: atom_id res chain seq x y z
N MET A 1 -32.39 -69.39 -33.09
CA MET A 1 -31.96 -68.76 -31.82
C MET A 1 -30.95 -67.67 -32.15
N SER A 2 -31.41 -66.43 -32.22
CA SER A 2 -30.57 -65.29 -32.66
C SER A 2 -30.13 -64.50 -31.42
N LYS A 3 -28.80 -64.45 -31.13
CA LYS A 3 -28.21 -63.68 -30.03
C LYS A 3 -27.97 -62.24 -30.51
N ARG A 4 -28.72 -61.31 -29.93
CA ARG A 4 -28.51 -59.87 -30.10
C ARG A 4 -27.42 -59.43 -29.11
N VAL A 5 -26.32 -58.94 -29.64
CA VAL A 5 -25.25 -58.29 -28.87
C VAL A 5 -25.60 -56.81 -28.76
N LEU A 6 -25.84 -56.33 -27.53
CA LEU A 6 -25.97 -54.89 -27.24
C LEU A 6 -24.56 -54.28 -27.09
N LEU A 7 -24.20 -53.37 -28.00
CA LEU A 7 -23.05 -52.49 -27.82
C LEU A 7 -23.48 -51.33 -26.89
N CYS A 8 -22.88 -51.30 -25.71
CA CYS A 8 -22.99 -50.15 -24.80
C CYS A 8 -21.92 -49.12 -25.21
N SER A 9 -22.34 -48.03 -25.88
CA SER A 9 -21.46 -46.87 -26.16
C SER A 9 -21.31 -46.04 -24.88
N ALA A 10 -20.13 -46.08 -24.26
CA ALA A 10 -19.77 -45.19 -23.16
C ALA A 10 -19.44 -43.79 -23.71
N LEU A 11 -20.32 -42.83 -23.47
CA LEU A 11 -20.00 -41.40 -23.68
C LEU A 11 -19.01 -40.92 -22.59
N LEU A 12 -17.77 -40.66 -22.99
CA LEU A 12 -16.80 -39.95 -22.15
C LEU A 12 -17.20 -38.47 -22.09
N LEU A 13 -17.81 -38.04 -20.99
CA LEU A 13 -17.98 -36.64 -20.69
C LEU A 13 -16.61 -36.07 -20.27
N SER A 14 -15.98 -35.33 -21.17
CA SER A 14 -14.84 -34.47 -20.81
C SER A 14 -15.34 -33.29 -19.97
N ALA A 15 -15.09 -33.30 -18.66
CA ALA A 15 -15.28 -32.14 -17.82
C ALA A 15 -14.30 -31.02 -18.24
N PRO A 16 -14.76 -29.76 -18.41
CA PRO A 16 -13.82 -28.65 -18.63
C PRO A 16 -12.95 -28.53 -17.39
N ALA A 17 -11.63 -28.64 -17.56
CA ALA A 17 -10.67 -28.27 -16.55
C ALA A 17 -10.77 -26.74 -16.38
N PHE A 18 -11.41 -26.26 -15.33
CA PHE A 18 -11.26 -24.87 -14.92
C PHE A 18 -9.80 -24.69 -14.51
N ALA A 19 -9.03 -23.97 -15.31
CA ALA A 19 -7.72 -23.50 -14.92
C ALA A 19 -7.90 -22.69 -13.64
N THR A 20 -7.36 -23.17 -12.53
CA THR A 20 -7.22 -22.35 -11.33
C THR A 20 -6.29 -21.22 -11.72
N HIS A 21 -6.83 -20.00 -11.86
CA HIS A 21 -6.01 -18.81 -11.92
C HIS A 21 -5.19 -18.81 -10.62
N ASN A 22 -3.88 -18.97 -10.75
CA ASN A 22 -3.00 -18.70 -9.63
C ASN A 22 -3.10 -17.20 -9.33
N ASP A 23 -3.73 -16.87 -8.23
CA ASP A 23 -3.99 -15.50 -7.86
C ASP A 23 -2.72 -14.82 -7.32
N ILE A 24 -2.61 -13.51 -7.53
CA ILE A 24 -1.60 -12.69 -6.87
C ILE A 24 -1.81 -12.82 -5.36
N SER A 25 -0.74 -13.08 -4.63
CA SER A 25 -0.82 -13.23 -3.17
C SER A 25 0.29 -12.43 -2.48
N LEU A 26 0.04 -12.10 -1.21
CA LEU A 26 1.01 -11.40 -0.36
C LEU A 26 1.73 -12.38 0.55
N GLY A 27 3.05 -12.20 0.67
CA GLY A 27 3.82 -12.78 1.76
C GLY A 27 3.70 -11.94 3.03
N GLU A 28 4.32 -12.42 4.09
CA GLU A 28 4.37 -11.70 5.36
C GLU A 28 5.14 -10.38 5.21
N PRO A 29 4.54 -9.22 5.55
CA PRO A 29 5.19 -7.93 5.42
C PRO A 29 6.27 -7.75 6.48
N GLY A 30 7.46 -7.32 6.06
CA GLY A 30 8.49 -6.82 6.97
C GLY A 30 8.40 -5.30 7.08
N TYR A 31 8.45 -4.77 8.29
CA TYR A 31 8.43 -3.32 8.50
C TYR A 31 9.23 -2.90 9.72
N GLY A 32 9.59 -1.62 9.78
CA GLY A 32 10.31 -1.06 10.91
C GLY A 32 10.51 0.45 10.79
N GLY A 33 10.61 1.09 11.92
CA GLY A 33 10.79 2.53 12.04
C GLY A 33 10.06 3.12 13.25
N THR A 34 10.32 4.39 13.53
CA THR A 34 9.69 5.07 14.67
C THR A 34 8.21 5.36 14.46
N GLY A 35 7.70 5.32 13.22
CA GLY A 35 6.30 5.48 12.86
C GLY A 35 5.55 4.14 12.76
N CYS A 36 6.26 3.02 12.71
CA CYS A 36 5.68 1.70 12.61
C CYS A 36 6.50 0.69 13.44
N PRO A 37 6.45 0.77 14.77
CA PRO A 37 7.00 -0.25 15.64
C PRO A 37 6.44 -1.64 15.33
N ASP A 38 7.11 -2.67 15.80
CA ASP A 38 6.66 -4.04 15.63
C ASP A 38 5.22 -4.25 16.13
N GLY A 39 4.40 -4.98 15.36
CA GLY A 39 3.01 -5.25 15.69
C GLY A 39 2.02 -4.09 15.41
N THR A 40 2.45 -2.98 14.79
CA THR A 40 1.60 -1.78 14.58
C THR A 40 1.26 -1.48 13.13
N VAL A 41 1.49 -2.42 12.23
CA VAL A 41 1.11 -2.30 10.80
C VAL A 41 0.32 -3.50 10.36
N SER A 42 -0.80 -3.26 9.71
CA SER A 42 -1.60 -4.28 9.04
C SER A 42 -1.57 -4.06 7.53
N VAL A 43 -1.41 -5.14 6.78
CA VAL A 43 -1.41 -5.14 5.30
C VAL A 43 -2.48 -6.09 4.80
N THR A 44 -3.32 -5.63 3.89
CA THR A 44 -4.44 -6.40 3.35
C THR A 44 -4.54 -6.23 1.84
N LEU A 45 -4.60 -7.34 1.11
CA LEU A 45 -4.94 -7.36 -0.32
C LEU A 45 -6.46 -7.51 -0.46
N SER A 46 -7.07 -6.69 -1.33
CA SER A 46 -8.50 -6.80 -1.62
C SER A 46 -8.83 -8.14 -2.30
N PRO A 47 -10.07 -8.66 -2.16
CA PRO A 47 -10.46 -9.93 -2.78
C PRO A 47 -10.35 -9.95 -4.30
N ASP A 48 -10.48 -8.80 -4.96
CA ASP A 48 -10.28 -8.63 -6.41
C ASP A 48 -8.81 -8.40 -6.80
N GLN A 49 -7.90 -8.41 -5.81
CA GLN A 49 -6.45 -8.24 -5.95
C GLN A 49 -6.01 -6.91 -6.58
N LYS A 50 -6.92 -5.92 -6.64
CA LYS A 50 -6.66 -4.61 -7.25
C LYS A 50 -6.20 -3.54 -6.27
N SER A 51 -6.33 -3.79 -4.97
CA SER A 51 -5.95 -2.83 -3.94
C SER A 51 -5.16 -3.48 -2.84
N LEU A 52 -4.08 -2.83 -2.45
CA LEU A 52 -3.27 -3.18 -1.28
C LEU A 52 -3.41 -2.06 -0.25
N SER A 53 -3.93 -2.38 0.91
CA SER A 53 -4.22 -1.43 1.99
C SER A 53 -3.23 -1.60 3.14
N LEU A 54 -2.71 -0.49 3.66
CA LEU A 54 -1.89 -0.43 4.86
C LEU A 54 -2.60 0.39 5.93
N LEU A 55 -2.64 -0.15 7.14
CA LEU A 55 -3.13 0.50 8.35
C LEU A 55 -1.98 0.65 9.33
N PHE A 56 -1.92 1.79 10.05
CA PHE A 56 -0.90 2.08 11.05
C PHE A 56 -1.57 2.49 12.36
N ASP A 57 -1.21 1.84 13.46
CA ASP A 57 -1.77 2.15 14.77
C ASP A 57 -1.03 3.29 15.49
N GLN A 58 0.19 3.64 15.08
CA GLN A 58 1.07 4.55 15.82
C GLN A 58 1.82 5.57 14.96
N TYR A 59 1.40 5.79 13.71
CA TYR A 59 2.11 6.70 12.83
C TYR A 59 1.65 8.15 12.99
N GLN A 60 1.85 8.68 14.19
CA GLN A 60 1.50 10.05 14.60
C GLN A 60 2.74 10.79 15.12
N VAL A 61 2.83 12.07 14.82
CA VAL A 61 3.91 12.99 15.23
C VAL A 61 3.29 14.16 15.95
N SER A 62 3.83 14.54 17.12
CA SER A 62 3.30 15.64 17.94
C SER A 62 4.43 16.53 18.47
N VAL A 63 4.18 17.85 18.49
CA VAL A 63 5.08 18.89 19.02
C VAL A 63 4.30 19.96 19.75
N GLY A 64 5.00 20.79 20.54
CA GLY A 64 4.37 21.83 21.38
C GLY A 64 3.65 21.24 22.58
N GLY A 65 2.88 22.06 23.29
CA GLY A 65 2.13 21.64 24.47
C GLY A 65 3.01 20.92 25.48
N ASP A 66 2.51 19.82 26.02
CA ASP A 66 3.20 18.99 27.03
C ASP A 66 4.44 18.29 26.49
N THR A 67 4.59 18.16 25.17
CA THR A 67 5.79 17.53 24.59
C THR A 67 7.05 18.37 24.76
N GLY A 68 6.92 19.69 24.89
CA GLY A 68 8.03 20.64 24.97
C GLY A 68 8.92 20.71 23.72
N LYS A 69 8.58 19.96 22.65
CA LYS A 69 9.37 19.88 21.43
C LYS A 69 8.91 20.91 20.40
N GLY A 70 9.84 21.55 19.71
CA GLY A 70 9.55 22.38 18.52
C GLY A 70 9.56 21.61 17.20
N PHE A 71 10.06 20.37 17.22
CA PHE A 71 10.20 19.48 16.06
C PHE A 71 10.08 18.03 16.48
N ASP A 72 9.38 17.24 15.68
CA ASP A 72 9.39 15.79 15.78
C ASP A 72 9.26 15.16 14.39
N ARG A 73 9.76 13.94 14.23
CA ARG A 73 9.74 13.17 12.99
C ARG A 73 9.65 11.69 13.29
N LYS A 74 8.74 11.01 12.57
CA LYS A 74 8.69 9.56 12.53
C LYS A 74 8.90 9.06 11.11
N SER A 75 9.39 7.84 10.96
CA SER A 75 9.58 7.19 9.67
C SER A 75 9.16 5.73 9.75
N CYS A 76 8.74 5.20 8.60
CA CYS A 76 8.38 3.80 8.43
C CYS A 76 8.92 3.29 7.11
N ASN A 77 9.59 2.15 7.14
CA ASN A 77 10.04 1.41 5.97
C ASN A 77 9.30 0.08 5.95
N ILE A 78 8.68 -0.24 4.83
CA ILE A 78 7.86 -1.44 4.65
C ILE A 78 8.38 -2.23 3.45
N ALA A 79 8.35 -3.54 3.56
CA ALA A 79 8.68 -4.48 2.50
C ALA A 79 7.58 -5.53 2.44
N ILE A 80 6.86 -5.60 1.33
CA ILE A 80 5.74 -6.51 1.12
C ILE A 80 6.10 -7.48 0.00
N PRO A 81 6.38 -8.77 0.30
CA PRO A 81 6.54 -9.77 -0.73
C PRO A 81 5.22 -9.95 -1.49
N VAL A 82 5.29 -9.87 -2.81
CA VAL A 82 4.14 -10.07 -3.72
C VAL A 82 4.48 -11.23 -4.64
N HIS A 83 3.73 -12.31 -4.52
CA HIS A 83 3.81 -13.43 -5.46
C HIS A 83 3.07 -13.07 -6.74
N VAL A 84 3.76 -13.15 -7.87
CA VAL A 84 3.22 -12.86 -9.20
C VAL A 84 3.18 -14.16 -10.02
N PRO A 85 2.00 -14.68 -10.34
CA PRO A 85 1.85 -15.92 -11.11
C PRO A 85 2.53 -15.85 -12.47
N GLN A 86 2.97 -17.02 -12.97
CA GLN A 86 3.55 -17.14 -14.31
C GLN A 86 2.57 -16.61 -15.37
N GLY A 87 3.09 -15.85 -16.34
CA GLY A 87 2.30 -15.21 -17.38
C GLY A 87 1.73 -13.85 -17.01
N LEU A 88 1.95 -13.36 -15.78
CA LEU A 88 1.51 -12.03 -15.33
C LEU A 88 2.69 -11.12 -14.97
N SER A 89 2.47 -9.82 -15.14
CA SER A 89 3.27 -8.74 -14.55
C SER A 89 2.36 -7.81 -13.76
N VAL A 90 2.86 -7.28 -12.65
CA VAL A 90 2.13 -6.35 -11.78
C VAL A 90 2.80 -4.97 -11.77
N SER A 91 2.01 -3.92 -11.60
CA SER A 91 2.47 -2.55 -11.40
C SER A 91 1.54 -1.79 -10.45
N ILE A 92 2.02 -0.66 -9.93
CA ILE A 92 1.23 0.31 -9.19
C ILE A 92 0.71 1.35 -10.17
N LEU A 93 -0.61 1.60 -10.14
CA LEU A 93 -1.28 2.60 -10.97
C LEU A 93 -1.45 3.93 -10.22
N LYS A 94 -1.87 3.85 -8.95
CA LYS A 94 -2.23 4.99 -8.13
C LYS A 94 -1.98 4.66 -6.66
N ILE A 95 -1.70 5.68 -5.86
CA ILE A 95 -1.59 5.54 -4.41
C ILE A 95 -2.39 6.65 -3.75
N ASP A 96 -3.24 6.27 -2.83
CA ASP A 96 -4.00 7.18 -1.99
C ASP A 96 -3.37 7.20 -0.58
N PHE A 97 -3.16 8.41 -0.05
CA PHE A 97 -2.65 8.62 1.32
C PHE A 97 -3.70 9.37 2.12
N ARG A 98 -3.99 8.87 3.32
CA ARG A 98 -4.92 9.47 4.25
C ARG A 98 -4.24 9.77 5.57
N GLY A 99 -4.77 10.75 6.29
CA GLY A 99 -4.30 11.12 7.62
C GLY A 99 -4.98 12.40 8.09
N PHE A 100 -4.53 12.88 9.24
CA PHE A 100 -5.09 14.04 9.91
C PHE A 100 -4.01 15.08 10.21
N ASN A 101 -4.37 16.35 10.21
CA ASN A 101 -3.53 17.46 10.63
C ASN A 101 -4.25 18.34 11.64
N HIS A 102 -3.65 18.51 12.83
CA HIS A 102 -3.94 19.61 13.76
C HIS A 102 -2.75 20.57 13.76
N LEU A 103 -2.84 21.66 13.03
CA LEU A 103 -1.74 22.62 12.85
C LEU A 103 -2.19 24.03 13.20
N PRO A 104 -1.81 24.58 14.36
CA PRO A 104 -2.05 25.98 14.68
C PRO A 104 -1.21 26.90 13.77
N THR A 105 -1.46 28.22 13.88
CA THR A 105 -0.65 29.24 13.19
C THR A 105 0.84 29.00 13.43
N SER A 106 1.66 29.10 12.38
CA SER A 106 3.12 28.87 12.39
C SER A 106 3.57 27.42 12.55
N ALA A 107 2.65 26.45 12.64
CA ALA A 107 3.01 25.04 12.55
C ALA A 107 2.98 24.56 11.09
N THR A 108 3.78 23.56 10.80
CA THR A 108 3.82 22.89 9.48
C THR A 108 4.02 21.40 9.68
N SER A 109 3.34 20.60 8.87
CA SER A 109 3.67 19.18 8.70
C SER A 109 4.20 18.90 7.29
N GLU A 110 5.00 17.85 7.16
CA GLU A 110 5.48 17.38 5.87
C GLU A 110 5.46 15.87 5.84
N PHE A 111 4.79 15.33 4.84
CA PHE A 111 4.79 13.93 4.49
C PHE A 111 5.67 13.69 3.28
N ASN A 112 6.57 12.70 3.38
CA ASN A 112 7.39 12.22 2.28
C ASN A 112 7.22 10.73 2.15
N VAL A 113 7.14 10.24 0.93
CA VAL A 113 7.09 8.81 0.63
C VAL A 113 7.82 8.51 -0.67
N GLU A 114 8.53 7.40 -0.70
CA GLU A 114 9.10 6.76 -1.88
C GLU A 114 8.59 5.32 -1.92
N TYR A 115 8.19 4.84 -3.09
CA TYR A 115 7.70 3.47 -3.28
C TYR A 115 8.25 2.89 -4.58
N PHE A 116 8.68 1.61 -4.51
CA PHE A 116 9.39 0.95 -5.61
C PHE A 116 9.34 -0.57 -5.44
N PHE A 117 9.54 -1.30 -6.52
CA PHE A 117 9.91 -2.70 -6.41
C PHE A 117 11.40 -2.83 -6.10
N ALA A 118 11.76 -3.76 -5.22
CA ALA A 118 13.16 -3.98 -4.84
C ALA A 118 14.04 -4.19 -6.09
N GLY A 119 15.16 -3.48 -6.13
CA GLY A 119 16.05 -3.48 -7.29
C GLY A 119 15.75 -2.42 -8.36
N THR A 120 14.68 -1.66 -8.20
CA THR A 120 14.33 -0.53 -9.09
C THR A 120 14.37 0.80 -8.35
N LYS A 121 14.28 1.90 -9.09
CA LYS A 121 14.00 3.22 -8.54
C LYS A 121 12.52 3.51 -8.73
N GLY A 122 11.88 4.05 -7.72
CA GLY A 122 10.48 4.45 -7.77
C GLY A 122 10.30 5.95 -7.67
N PRO A 123 9.07 6.41 -7.91
CA PRO A 123 8.72 7.80 -7.68
C PRO A 123 8.75 8.14 -6.20
N ALA A 124 9.08 9.40 -5.92
CA ALA A 124 8.98 9.98 -4.60
C ALA A 124 7.93 11.10 -4.61
N PHE A 125 7.15 11.15 -3.55
CA PHE A 125 6.12 12.15 -3.37
C PHE A 125 6.36 12.92 -2.08
N ARG A 126 6.13 14.24 -2.11
CA ARG A 126 6.22 15.12 -0.94
C ARG A 126 5.03 16.04 -0.87
N ARG A 127 4.41 16.13 0.31
CA ARG A 127 3.35 17.09 0.61
C ARG A 127 3.67 17.87 1.87
N THR A 128 3.55 19.19 1.79
CA THR A 128 3.70 20.10 2.94
C THR A 128 2.36 20.75 3.23
N PHE A 129 1.96 20.72 4.50
CA PHE A 129 0.79 21.39 5.02
C PHE A 129 1.22 22.54 5.92
N LYS A 130 0.45 23.64 5.93
CA LYS A 130 0.73 24.81 6.75
C LYS A 130 -0.53 25.15 7.57
N GLY A 131 -0.37 25.44 8.84
CA GLY A 131 -1.48 25.90 9.68
C GLY A 131 -2.12 27.20 9.15
N VAL A 132 -3.41 27.46 9.41
CA VAL A 132 -4.28 26.81 10.41
C VAL A 132 -5.02 25.64 9.74
N LEU A 133 -4.86 24.43 10.26
CA LEU A 133 -5.58 23.23 9.81
C LEU A 133 -6.02 22.43 11.02
N ASP A 134 -7.21 21.86 10.96
CA ASP A 134 -7.76 20.90 11.92
C ASP A 134 -8.71 19.97 11.15
N GLU A 135 -8.13 19.12 10.32
CA GLU A 135 -8.89 18.35 9.33
C GLU A 135 -8.15 17.10 8.86
N ASP A 136 -8.94 16.14 8.40
CA ASP A 136 -8.44 14.98 7.62
C ASP A 136 -7.95 15.44 6.25
N TYR A 137 -6.99 14.72 5.73
CA TYR A 137 -6.55 14.88 4.35
C TYR A 137 -6.63 13.59 3.54
N LEU A 138 -6.95 13.74 2.28
CA LEU A 138 -6.84 12.70 1.27
C LEU A 138 -5.94 13.20 0.14
N ILE A 139 -4.85 12.50 -0.11
CA ILE A 139 -3.97 12.78 -1.23
C ILE A 139 -4.09 11.64 -2.23
N ASN A 140 -4.55 11.97 -3.42
CA ASN A 140 -4.57 11.05 -4.56
C ASN A 140 -3.30 11.28 -5.38
N ASN A 141 -2.44 10.29 -5.49
CA ASN A 141 -1.22 10.35 -6.29
C ASN A 141 -1.30 9.35 -7.44
N GLU A 142 -1.74 9.82 -8.60
CA GLU A 142 -1.75 9.05 -9.84
C GLU A 142 -0.36 9.06 -10.47
N LEU A 143 0.13 7.89 -10.86
CA LEU A 143 1.41 7.77 -11.53
C LEU A 143 1.27 8.15 -13.00
N THR A 144 2.20 8.95 -13.48
CA THR A 144 2.30 9.18 -14.93
C THR A 144 2.78 7.91 -15.63
N ALA A 145 2.49 7.77 -16.91
CA ALA A 145 2.86 6.59 -17.68
C ALA A 145 4.39 6.31 -17.62
N GLU A 146 5.20 7.36 -17.51
CA GLU A 146 6.66 7.26 -17.42
C GLU A 146 7.14 6.79 -16.04
N ALA A 147 6.32 6.99 -15.00
CA ALA A 147 6.63 6.59 -13.62
C ALA A 147 6.15 5.15 -13.30
N ILE A 148 5.35 4.57 -14.18
CA ILE A 148 4.85 3.19 -14.01
C ILE A 148 5.98 2.20 -14.26
N VAL A 149 6.33 1.42 -13.22
CA VAL A 149 7.31 0.34 -13.30
C VAL A 149 6.59 -1.00 -13.19
N TRP A 150 6.84 -1.90 -14.14
CA TRP A 150 6.28 -3.25 -14.16
C TRP A 150 7.25 -4.26 -13.55
N SER A 151 6.73 -5.25 -12.84
CA SER A 151 7.49 -6.43 -12.43
C SER A 151 7.98 -7.22 -13.66
N GLY A 152 8.98 -8.08 -13.47
CA GLY A 152 9.27 -9.15 -14.44
C GLY A 152 8.05 -10.07 -14.61
N CYS A 153 7.97 -10.76 -15.77
CA CYS A 153 6.92 -11.74 -16.05
C CYS A 153 7.04 -12.94 -15.11
N GLY A 154 5.99 -13.23 -14.34
CA GLY A 154 5.97 -14.34 -13.38
C GLY A 154 7.05 -14.23 -12.29
N ALA A 155 7.57 -13.05 -12.06
CA ALA A 155 8.62 -12.83 -11.09
C ALA A 155 8.03 -12.27 -9.79
N ASP A 156 8.26 -12.98 -8.69
CA ASP A 156 7.96 -12.47 -7.36
C ASP A 156 8.70 -11.15 -7.13
N VAL A 157 8.01 -10.18 -6.59
CA VAL A 157 8.56 -8.86 -6.30
C VAL A 157 8.39 -8.51 -4.84
N ASN A 158 9.23 -7.61 -4.38
CA ASN A 158 9.11 -7.03 -3.05
C ASN A 158 8.75 -5.56 -3.20
N LEU A 159 7.49 -5.21 -2.89
CA LEU A 159 7.05 -3.82 -2.87
C LEU A 159 7.63 -3.13 -1.64
N ARG A 160 8.41 -2.08 -1.85
CA ARG A 160 9.05 -1.29 -0.81
C ARG A 160 8.41 0.08 -0.72
N THR A 161 8.16 0.51 0.51
CA THR A 161 7.70 1.86 0.82
C THR A 161 8.54 2.45 1.93
N ASN A 162 9.18 3.59 1.65
CA ASN A 162 9.91 4.37 2.64
C ASN A 162 9.14 5.66 2.86
N SER A 163 8.62 5.87 4.06
CA SER A 163 7.85 7.07 4.38
C SER A 163 8.37 7.80 5.61
N SER A 164 8.06 9.09 5.68
CA SER A 164 8.29 9.87 6.89
C SER A 164 7.29 11.01 7.02
N MET A 165 6.82 11.23 8.24
CA MET A 165 6.03 12.37 8.66
C MET A 165 6.85 13.21 9.64
N ARG A 166 6.85 14.53 9.45
CA ARG A 166 7.45 15.46 10.40
C ARG A 166 6.53 16.63 10.69
N VAL A 167 6.57 17.13 11.90
CA VAL A 167 5.88 18.35 12.32
C VAL A 167 6.87 19.30 12.96
N LYS A 168 6.71 20.59 12.72
CA LYS A 168 7.45 21.64 13.42
C LYS A 168 6.54 22.79 13.78
N THR A 169 6.83 23.42 14.93
CA THR A 169 6.19 24.66 15.40
C THR A 169 7.26 25.60 15.93
N VAL A 170 7.01 26.92 15.84
CA VAL A 170 7.84 27.95 16.48
C VAL A 170 7.18 28.53 17.72
N SER A 171 6.00 28.01 18.08
CA SER A 171 5.27 28.36 19.28
C SER A 171 5.10 27.15 20.19
N ASN A 172 4.79 27.33 21.47
CA ASN A 172 4.50 26.21 22.36
C ASN A 172 3.06 25.65 22.18
N ARG A 173 2.35 26.04 21.14
CA ARG A 173 1.02 25.49 20.83
C ARG A 173 1.18 24.07 20.29
N GLU A 174 0.32 23.18 20.74
CA GLU A 174 0.29 21.81 20.27
C GLU A 174 0.02 21.75 18.77
N ALA A 175 0.76 20.89 18.07
CA ALA A 175 0.58 20.58 16.67
C ALA A 175 0.84 19.09 16.44
N MET A 176 0.01 18.48 15.62
CA MET A 176 0.03 17.05 15.35
C MET A 176 -0.21 16.76 13.87
N ALA A 177 0.36 15.66 13.39
CA ALA A 177 0.02 15.07 12.10
C ALA A 177 0.09 13.55 12.19
N SER A 178 -0.81 12.86 11.51
CA SER A 178 -0.81 11.40 11.40
C SER A 178 -0.90 10.94 9.95
N ILE A 179 -0.47 9.70 9.73
CA ILE A 179 -0.80 8.90 8.56
C ILE A 179 -1.71 7.82 9.10
N ASP A 180 -2.94 8.04 9.03
CA ASP A 180 -4.12 7.23 9.36
C ASP A 180 -5.26 8.18 9.73
N SER A 181 -6.49 7.79 9.50
CA SER A 181 -7.66 8.51 9.97
C SER A 181 -8.31 7.76 11.13
N GLU A 182 -8.91 8.47 12.06
CA GLU A 182 -9.62 7.87 13.20
C GLU A 182 -10.79 6.96 12.78
N ASP A 183 -11.18 6.99 11.50
CA ASP A 183 -12.34 6.30 10.94
C ASP A 183 -12.08 4.89 10.39
N VAL A 184 -11.02 4.19 10.82
CA VAL A 184 -10.72 2.79 10.43
C VAL A 184 -10.49 2.60 8.92
N ASN A 185 -10.25 3.67 8.16
CA ASN A 185 -9.91 3.58 6.74
C ASN A 185 -8.41 3.42 6.56
N ALA A 186 -8.01 2.63 5.56
CA ALA A 186 -6.60 2.40 5.28
C ALA A 186 -5.84 3.72 5.05
N ALA A 187 -4.71 3.87 5.73
CA ALA A 187 -3.84 5.06 5.68
C ALA A 187 -3.13 5.21 4.33
N ILE A 188 -2.74 4.10 3.73
CA ILE A 188 -2.14 4.03 2.40
C ILE A 188 -2.85 2.94 1.61
N ILE A 189 -3.32 3.29 0.42
CA ILE A 189 -3.95 2.35 -0.51
C ILE A 189 -3.21 2.40 -1.83
N TYR A 190 -2.57 1.29 -2.19
CA TYR A 190 -2.01 1.08 -3.52
C TYR A 190 -3.08 0.49 -4.42
N GLN A 191 -3.33 1.11 -5.55
CA GLN A 191 -4.12 0.53 -6.63
C GLN A 191 -3.19 -0.17 -7.59
N LEU A 192 -3.35 -1.48 -7.69
CA LEU A 192 -2.55 -2.35 -8.51
C LEU A 192 -3.19 -2.52 -9.89
N GLN A 193 -2.36 -2.77 -10.87
CA GLN A 193 -2.75 -3.25 -12.19
C GLN A 193 -1.86 -4.40 -12.60
N TRP A 194 -2.37 -5.28 -13.42
CA TRP A 194 -1.60 -6.37 -14.00
C TRP A 194 -1.91 -6.53 -15.47
N ARG A 195 -1.04 -7.19 -16.15
CA ARG A 195 -1.17 -7.55 -17.56
C ARG A 195 -0.59 -8.93 -17.83
N ASP A 196 -1.12 -9.57 -18.86
CA ASP A 196 -0.48 -10.76 -19.43
C ASP A 196 0.89 -10.41 -19.99
N CYS A 197 1.84 -11.33 -19.83
CA CYS A 197 3.19 -11.20 -20.37
C CYS A 197 3.66 -12.56 -20.92
N HIS A 198 4.49 -12.51 -21.95
CA HIS A 198 5.04 -13.69 -22.65
C HIS A 198 6.56 -13.63 -22.65
#